data_3d21b824378f412531f9aa5d05ddaf21
#
_entry.id   3d21b824378f412531f9aa5d05ddaf21
#
_cell.length_a   1.000
_cell.length_b   1.000
_cell.length_c   1.000
_cell.angle_alpha   90.00
_cell.angle_beta   90.00
_cell.angle_gamma   90.00
#
_symmetry.space_group_name_H-M   'P 1'
#
loop_
_entity.id
_entity.type
_entity.pdbx_description
1 polymer ?
#
loop_
_entity_poly.entity_id
_entity_poly.type
_entity_poly.pdbx_seq_one_letter_code
_entity_poly.pdbx_strand_id
1 'polypeptide(L)'
;MYNEAKSEYQEEQPMKDQNCGYCMRGELLDPFGIYICDLSVSTLILFKEQSHPGRCIVAYKDHVSEIVNISDEERNAFFADVNRAANAIHAAFHPDNVNYGAYGDTGCHLHMHLVPKYKDEFEWGGVFAMNPGKTYLTEEQYAEMIEKIKANL
;
A
#
# COMPACT_ATOMS: atom_id res chain seq x y z
N MET A 1 47.29 -24.05 9.46
CA MET A 1 46.50 -22.94 10.02
C MET A 1 45.53 -22.48 8.93
N TYR A 2 44.31 -22.92 9.04
CA TYR A 2 43.26 -22.49 8.12
C TYR A 2 42.64 -21.21 8.71
N ASN A 3 42.78 -20.12 7.97
CA ASN A 3 42.19 -18.84 8.31
C ASN A 3 40.74 -18.89 7.85
N GLU A 4 39.82 -19.12 8.78
CA GLU A 4 38.38 -18.97 8.51
C GLU A 4 38.06 -17.47 8.40
N ALA A 5 37.96 -17.01 7.16
CA ALA A 5 37.35 -15.72 6.89
C ALA A 5 35.89 -15.81 7.26
N LYS A 6 35.52 -15.24 8.38
CA LYS A 6 34.10 -14.95 8.72
C LYS A 6 33.61 -13.97 7.66
N SER A 7 32.73 -14.44 6.78
CA SER A 7 31.97 -13.57 5.93
C SER A 7 31.02 -12.80 6.87
N GLU A 8 31.32 -11.53 7.10
CA GLU A 8 30.37 -10.59 7.69
C GLU A 8 29.23 -10.44 6.68
N TYR A 9 28.12 -11.09 6.96
CA TYR A 9 26.86 -10.76 6.31
C TYR A 9 26.51 -9.33 6.78
N GLN A 10 26.87 -8.34 5.98
CA GLN A 10 26.28 -7.02 6.11
C GLN A 10 24.81 -7.19 5.74
N GLU A 11 23.92 -7.08 6.72
CA GLU A 11 22.51 -6.87 6.45
C GLU A 11 22.44 -5.62 5.57
N GLU A 12 22.11 -5.82 4.29
CA GLU A 12 21.87 -4.69 3.40
C GLU A 12 20.76 -3.85 3.99
N GLN A 13 21.08 -2.61 4.36
CA GLN A 13 20.07 -1.66 4.83
C GLN A 13 19.03 -1.47 3.75
N PRO A 14 17.73 -1.48 4.08
CA PRO A 14 16.68 -1.31 3.08
C PRO A 14 16.91 -0.02 2.29
N MET A 15 16.86 -0.13 0.96
CA MET A 15 17.04 1.03 0.07
C MET A 15 15.90 2.02 0.29
N LYS A 16 16.24 3.26 0.70
CA LYS A 16 15.27 4.33 0.94
C LYS A 16 15.63 5.58 0.16
N ASP A 17 14.61 6.29 -0.31
CA ASP A 17 14.74 7.61 -0.93
C ASP A 17 14.16 8.66 0.03
N GLN A 18 14.96 9.69 0.33
CA GLN A 18 14.58 10.77 1.25
C GLN A 18 13.44 11.66 0.74
N ASN A 19 13.14 11.62 -0.56
CA ASN A 19 12.06 12.39 -1.18
C ASN A 19 10.78 11.55 -1.39
N CYS A 20 10.78 10.29 -0.98
CA CYS A 20 9.68 9.36 -1.17
C CYS A 20 8.78 9.30 0.07
N GLY A 21 7.50 9.58 -0.10
CA GLY A 21 6.50 9.52 0.98
C GLY A 21 6.33 8.10 1.56
N TYR A 22 6.47 7.08 0.72
CA TYR A 22 6.38 5.69 1.19
C TYR A 22 7.59 5.29 2.03
N CYS A 23 8.79 5.77 1.69
CA CYS A 23 10.00 5.51 2.44
C CYS A 23 10.06 6.28 3.76
N MET A 24 9.73 7.56 3.70
CA MET A 24 9.99 8.51 4.80
C MET A 24 8.78 8.73 5.70
N ARG A 25 7.57 8.45 5.20
CA ARG A 25 6.32 8.74 5.92
C ARG A 25 6.19 10.23 6.31
N GLY A 26 5.50 10.55 7.41
CA GLY A 26 5.39 11.91 7.92
C GLY A 26 4.89 12.91 6.87
N GLU A 27 5.51 14.06 6.80
CA GLU A 27 5.09 15.18 5.92
C GLU A 27 5.00 14.83 4.42
N LEU A 28 5.77 13.85 3.96
CA LEU A 28 5.73 13.40 2.58
C LEU A 28 4.58 12.43 2.28
N LEU A 29 4.12 11.68 3.26
CA LEU A 29 2.96 10.80 3.16
C LEU A 29 1.64 11.52 3.44
N ASP A 30 1.63 12.40 4.42
CA ASP A 30 0.43 13.08 4.95
C ASP A 30 -0.47 13.72 3.88
N PRO A 31 0.05 14.29 2.77
CA PRO A 31 -0.81 14.85 1.73
C PRO A 31 -1.78 13.86 1.08
N PHE A 32 -1.47 12.57 1.07
CA PHE A 32 -2.30 11.58 0.37
C PHE A 32 -2.60 10.31 1.15
N GLY A 33 -1.91 10.04 2.27
CA GLY A 33 -2.07 8.77 2.95
C GLY A 33 -1.90 8.83 4.46
N ILE A 34 -2.47 7.83 5.12
CA ILE A 34 -2.32 7.60 6.56
C ILE A 34 -1.78 6.19 6.76
N TYR A 35 -0.67 6.06 7.48
CA TYR A 35 -0.11 4.77 7.85
C TYR A 35 -1.09 3.97 8.71
N ILE A 36 -1.33 2.72 8.34
CA ILE A 36 -2.16 1.79 9.12
C ILE A 36 -1.30 0.82 9.92
N CYS A 37 -0.51 0.00 9.25
CA CYS A 37 0.37 -0.99 9.87
C CYS A 37 1.40 -1.52 8.89
N ASP A 38 2.41 -2.24 9.41
CA ASP A 38 3.30 -3.05 8.60
C ASP A 38 2.68 -4.43 8.34
N LEU A 39 2.89 -4.94 7.13
CA LEU A 39 2.63 -6.31 6.71
C LEU A 39 3.94 -7.08 6.62
N SER A 40 3.99 -8.25 5.96
CA SER A 40 5.22 -9.06 5.97
C SER A 40 6.39 -8.42 5.21
N VAL A 41 6.13 -7.85 4.02
CA VAL A 41 7.15 -7.17 3.19
C VAL A 41 6.71 -5.80 2.70
N SER A 42 5.65 -5.26 3.27
CA SER A 42 5.03 -4.01 2.83
C SER A 42 4.38 -3.26 3.96
N THR A 43 3.94 -2.04 3.66
CA THR A 43 3.17 -1.17 4.55
C THR A 43 1.77 -0.98 4.00
N LEU A 44 0.77 -1.09 4.87
CA LEU A 44 -0.61 -0.76 4.53
C LEU A 44 -0.90 0.69 4.87
N ILE A 45 -1.44 1.42 3.90
CA ILE A 45 -1.73 2.85 3.97
C ILE A 45 -3.18 3.08 3.58
N LEU A 46 -3.90 3.89 4.36
CA LEU A 46 -5.21 4.39 3.94
C LEU A 46 -5.01 5.57 3.00
N PHE A 47 -5.61 5.52 1.82
CA PHE A 47 -5.63 6.66 0.89
C PHE A 47 -6.62 7.71 1.39
N LYS A 48 -6.21 8.98 1.47
CA LYS A 48 -7.04 10.02 2.09
C LYS A 48 -8.27 10.38 1.26
N GLU A 49 -8.14 10.37 -0.06
CA GLU A 49 -9.29 10.62 -0.93
C GLU A 49 -10.15 9.36 -0.99
N GLN A 50 -11.34 9.44 -0.45
CA GLN A 50 -12.25 8.31 -0.20
C GLN A 50 -13.52 8.34 -1.06
N SER A 51 -13.41 8.79 -2.32
CA SER A 51 -14.51 8.63 -3.29
C SER A 51 -14.86 7.16 -3.54
N HIS A 52 -13.89 6.27 -3.34
CA HIS A 52 -14.08 4.83 -3.26
C HIS A 52 -13.86 4.39 -1.80
N PRO A 53 -14.92 4.27 -0.99
CA PRO A 53 -14.77 3.98 0.44
C PRO A 53 -13.97 2.71 0.70
N GLY A 54 -12.94 2.82 1.53
CA GLY A 54 -12.03 1.72 1.86
C GLY A 54 -10.78 1.64 0.99
N ARG A 55 -10.54 2.61 0.10
CA ARG A 55 -9.34 2.64 -0.76
C ARG A 55 -8.07 2.68 0.08
N CYS A 56 -7.18 1.74 -0.20
CA CYS A 56 -5.88 1.60 0.45
C CYS A 56 -4.75 1.50 -0.57
N ILE A 57 -3.53 1.65 -0.06
CA ILE A 57 -2.29 1.39 -0.80
C ILE A 57 -1.48 0.37 -0.01
N VAL A 58 -0.92 -0.62 -0.72
CA VAL A 58 0.10 -1.52 -0.20
C VAL A 58 1.42 -1.14 -0.83
N ALA A 59 2.35 -0.61 -0.04
CA ALA A 59 3.66 -0.15 -0.50
C ALA A 59 4.74 -1.14 -0.07
N TYR A 60 5.55 -1.61 -1.04
CA TYR A 60 6.66 -2.51 -0.75
C TYR A 60 7.68 -1.84 0.19
N LYS A 61 8.36 -2.61 1.02
CA LYS A 61 9.25 -2.10 2.07
C LYS A 61 10.46 -1.32 1.57
N ASP A 62 11.00 -1.69 0.39
CA ASP A 62 12.20 -1.08 -0.17
C ASP A 62 11.86 -0.14 -1.34
N HIS A 63 12.74 0.85 -1.56
CA HIS A 63 12.57 1.78 -2.67
C HIS A 63 13.02 1.15 -3.98
N VAL A 64 12.11 0.42 -4.59
CA VAL A 64 12.23 -0.11 -5.97
C VAL A 64 11.04 0.37 -6.78
N SER A 65 11.18 0.50 -8.09
CA SER A 65 10.12 1.10 -8.92
C SER A 65 9.06 0.08 -9.37
N GLU A 66 9.45 -1.17 -9.59
CA GLU A 66 8.59 -2.17 -10.21
C GLU A 66 8.80 -3.56 -9.64
N ILE A 67 7.82 -4.43 -9.85
CA ILE A 67 7.88 -5.85 -9.44
C ILE A 67 9.02 -6.62 -10.12
N VAL A 68 9.49 -6.19 -11.29
CA VAL A 68 10.64 -6.80 -11.98
C VAL A 68 11.96 -6.55 -11.26
N ASN A 69 12.01 -5.60 -10.32
CA ASN A 69 13.20 -5.25 -9.55
C ASN A 69 13.42 -6.11 -8.30
N ILE A 70 12.49 -6.99 -7.98
CA ILE A 70 12.53 -7.85 -6.80
C ILE A 70 12.53 -9.33 -7.20
N SER A 71 12.99 -10.21 -6.30
CA SER A 71 13.01 -11.64 -6.53
C SER A 71 11.60 -12.23 -6.62
N ASP A 72 11.50 -13.45 -7.15
CA ASP A 72 10.23 -14.18 -7.18
C ASP A 72 9.66 -14.40 -5.78
N GLU A 73 10.51 -14.69 -4.81
CA GLU A 73 10.12 -14.87 -3.41
C GLU A 73 9.53 -13.58 -2.82
N GLU A 74 10.23 -12.46 -2.99
CA GLU A 74 9.78 -11.14 -2.51
C GLU A 74 8.50 -10.70 -3.22
N ARG A 75 8.39 -10.91 -4.52
CA ARG A 75 7.17 -10.64 -5.28
C ARG A 75 5.99 -11.46 -4.76
N ASN A 76 6.18 -12.75 -4.51
CA ASN A 76 5.13 -13.61 -3.99
C ASN A 76 4.69 -13.16 -2.59
N ALA A 77 5.62 -12.76 -1.74
CA ALA A 77 5.34 -12.20 -0.42
C ALA A 77 4.58 -10.85 -0.52
N PHE A 78 4.97 -9.99 -1.47
CA PHE A 78 4.27 -8.73 -1.73
C PHE A 78 2.82 -8.95 -2.17
N PHE A 79 2.57 -9.86 -3.10
CA PHE A 79 1.20 -10.19 -3.52
C PHE A 79 0.40 -10.90 -2.43
N ALA A 80 1.04 -11.66 -1.54
CA ALA A 80 0.37 -12.22 -0.36
C ALA A 80 -0.09 -11.09 0.58
N ASP A 81 0.71 -10.05 0.78
CA ASP A 81 0.32 -8.86 1.53
C ASP A 81 -0.84 -8.11 0.86
N VAL A 82 -0.79 -7.93 -0.45
CA VAL A 82 -1.90 -7.33 -1.24
C VAL A 82 -3.19 -8.12 -1.04
N ASN A 83 -3.13 -9.44 -1.13
CA ASN A 83 -4.28 -10.31 -0.91
C ASN A 83 -4.84 -10.21 0.51
N ARG A 84 -3.97 -10.16 1.51
CA ARG A 84 -4.38 -9.97 2.90
C ARG A 84 -5.11 -8.65 3.12
N ALA A 85 -4.58 -7.56 2.57
CA ALA A 85 -5.21 -6.25 2.63
C ALA A 85 -6.57 -6.24 1.90
N ALA A 86 -6.65 -6.84 0.72
CA ALA A 86 -7.90 -6.95 -0.04
C ALA A 86 -8.97 -7.74 0.73
N ASN A 87 -8.60 -8.84 1.37
CA ASN A 87 -9.54 -9.60 2.22
C ASN A 87 -10.06 -8.76 3.39
N ALA A 88 -9.21 -7.97 4.03
CA ALA A 88 -9.62 -7.08 5.11
C ALA A 88 -10.59 -5.99 4.61
N ILE A 89 -10.33 -5.42 3.43
CA ILE A 89 -11.23 -4.44 2.78
C ILE A 89 -12.59 -5.06 2.47
N HIS A 90 -12.62 -6.27 1.90
CA HIS A 90 -13.87 -6.99 1.63
C HIS A 90 -14.66 -7.26 2.91
N ALA A 91 -14.00 -7.69 3.97
CA ALA A 91 -14.64 -7.97 5.25
C ALA A 91 -15.16 -6.70 5.94
N ALA A 92 -14.43 -5.59 5.82
CA ALA A 92 -14.77 -4.33 6.48
C ALA A 92 -15.85 -3.52 5.74
N PHE A 93 -15.80 -3.47 4.41
CA PHE A 93 -16.60 -2.53 3.61
C PHE A 93 -17.55 -3.18 2.61
N HIS A 94 -17.43 -4.49 2.38
CA HIS A 94 -18.28 -5.27 1.49
C HIS A 94 -18.41 -4.70 0.05
N PRO A 95 -17.30 -4.33 -0.62
CA PRO A 95 -17.38 -3.90 -2.01
C PRO A 95 -17.82 -5.05 -2.93
N ASP A 96 -18.41 -4.69 -4.07
CA ASP A 96 -18.74 -5.68 -5.10
C ASP A 96 -17.48 -6.21 -5.81
N ASN A 97 -16.45 -5.38 -5.90
CA ASN A 97 -15.15 -5.75 -6.44
C ASN A 97 -14.06 -4.82 -5.91
N VAL A 98 -12.81 -5.25 -5.99
CA VAL A 98 -11.63 -4.41 -5.76
C VAL A 98 -10.85 -4.30 -7.05
N ASN A 99 -10.52 -3.07 -7.47
CA ASN A 99 -9.58 -2.85 -8.57
C ASN A 99 -8.16 -2.72 -8.00
N TYR A 100 -7.20 -3.25 -8.73
CA TYR A 100 -5.79 -3.25 -8.37
C TYR A 100 -5.01 -2.47 -9.41
N GLY A 101 -4.14 -1.58 -8.99
CA GLY A 101 -3.33 -0.82 -9.92
C GLY A 101 -1.97 -0.45 -9.36
N ALA A 102 -0.91 -0.67 -10.12
CA ALA A 102 0.47 -0.29 -9.83
C ALA A 102 0.93 0.75 -10.85
N TYR A 103 1.32 1.92 -10.38
CA TYR A 103 1.74 3.05 -11.21
C TYR A 103 3.03 3.63 -10.65
N GLY A 104 4.07 3.74 -11.47
CA GLY A 104 5.40 4.15 -11.03
C GLY A 104 5.99 5.33 -11.79
N ASP A 105 5.19 6.04 -12.59
CA ASP A 105 5.68 7.08 -13.48
C ASP A 105 6.19 8.31 -12.72
N THR A 106 5.48 8.74 -11.70
CA THR A 106 5.85 9.87 -10.86
C THR A 106 6.24 9.45 -9.45
N GLY A 107 5.50 8.55 -8.83
CA GLY A 107 5.84 7.93 -7.55
C GLY A 107 6.59 6.62 -7.76
N CYS A 108 7.89 6.69 -8.05
CA CYS A 108 8.71 5.54 -8.43
C CYS A 108 9.08 4.62 -7.24
N HIS A 109 8.11 4.28 -6.44
CA HIS A 109 8.19 3.30 -5.36
C HIS A 109 7.11 2.24 -5.59
N LEU A 110 7.49 0.98 -5.61
CA LEU A 110 6.56 -0.12 -5.84
C LEU A 110 5.42 -0.09 -4.82
N HIS A 111 4.22 0.16 -5.32
CA HIS A 111 3.00 0.16 -4.53
C HIS A 111 1.80 -0.29 -5.37
N MET A 112 0.80 -0.82 -4.70
CA MET A 112 -0.44 -1.25 -5.31
C MET A 112 -1.60 -0.46 -4.70
N HIS A 113 -2.38 0.22 -5.54
CA HIS A 113 -3.67 0.76 -5.15
C HIS A 113 -4.70 -0.35 -5.08
N LEU A 114 -5.44 -0.43 -3.99
CA LEU A 114 -6.59 -1.30 -3.80
C LEU A 114 -7.82 -0.40 -3.72
N VAL A 115 -8.63 -0.41 -4.77
CA VAL A 115 -9.74 0.50 -4.95
C VAL A 115 -11.06 -0.26 -4.91
N PRO A 116 -11.79 -0.19 -3.79
CA PRO A 116 -13.11 -0.82 -3.67
C PRO A 116 -14.10 -0.19 -4.66
N LYS A 117 -14.83 -1.04 -5.35
CA LYS A 117 -15.87 -0.64 -6.29
C LYS A 117 -17.22 -1.15 -5.83
N TYR A 118 -18.21 -0.28 -5.92
CA TYR A 118 -19.57 -0.56 -5.51
C TYR A 118 -20.49 -0.41 -6.72
N LYS A 119 -21.36 -1.38 -6.93
CA LYS A 119 -22.24 -1.46 -8.09
C LYS A 119 -23.14 -0.22 -8.16
N ASP A 120 -23.24 0.36 -9.36
CA ASP A 120 -24.02 1.55 -9.65
C ASP A 120 -23.54 2.84 -8.95
N GLU A 121 -22.35 2.83 -8.35
CA GLU A 121 -21.73 4.00 -7.71
C GLU A 121 -20.56 4.55 -8.54
N PHE A 122 -19.85 5.52 -7.97
CA PHE A 122 -18.81 6.29 -8.63
C PHE A 122 -17.79 5.40 -9.36
N GLU A 123 -17.60 5.67 -10.65
CA GLU A 123 -16.69 4.97 -11.58
C GLU A 123 -16.94 3.46 -11.73
N TRP A 124 -18.12 2.94 -11.35
CA TRP A 124 -18.44 1.56 -11.61
C TRP A 124 -18.40 1.23 -13.11
N GLY A 125 -17.69 0.15 -13.47
CA GLY A 125 -17.53 -0.28 -14.86
C GLY A 125 -16.39 0.41 -15.64
N GLY A 126 -15.70 1.36 -14.99
CA GLY A 126 -14.56 2.08 -15.57
C GLY A 126 -13.29 1.96 -14.72
N VAL A 127 -12.21 2.55 -15.22
CA VAL A 127 -10.95 2.69 -14.47
C VAL A 127 -11.11 3.79 -13.42
N PHE A 128 -10.53 3.60 -12.26
CA PHE A 128 -10.54 4.62 -11.21
C PHE A 128 -9.58 5.79 -11.54
N ALA A 129 -10.00 7.01 -11.17
CA ALA A 129 -9.10 8.16 -11.22
C ALA A 129 -8.02 8.04 -10.13
N MET A 130 -6.79 8.44 -10.45
CA MET A 130 -5.68 8.38 -9.49
C MET A 130 -5.98 9.22 -8.25
N ASN A 131 -6.47 10.44 -8.44
CA ASN A 131 -6.95 11.29 -7.36
C ASN A 131 -8.21 12.05 -7.81
N PRO A 132 -9.41 11.58 -7.48
CA PRO A 132 -10.65 12.28 -7.79
C PRO A 132 -10.76 13.67 -7.15
N GLY A 133 -10.14 13.87 -5.98
CA GLY A 133 -10.14 15.16 -5.27
C GLY A 133 -11.51 15.63 -4.78
N LYS A 134 -12.42 14.71 -4.47
CA LYS A 134 -13.82 15.00 -4.15
C LYS A 134 -14.21 14.74 -2.70
N THR A 135 -13.73 13.63 -2.12
CA THR A 135 -14.19 13.11 -0.84
C THR A 135 -13.08 12.95 0.16
N TYR A 136 -13.09 13.78 1.19
CA TYR A 136 -12.18 13.72 2.31
C TYR A 136 -12.97 13.57 3.60
N LEU A 137 -12.44 12.82 4.54
CA LEU A 137 -13.08 12.49 5.80
C LEU A 137 -12.53 13.36 6.94
N THR A 138 -13.22 13.36 8.06
CA THR A 138 -12.69 13.89 9.32
C THR A 138 -11.64 12.96 9.90
N GLU A 139 -10.79 13.45 10.80
CA GLU A 139 -9.80 12.61 11.49
C GLU A 139 -10.47 11.44 12.24
N GLU A 140 -11.61 11.67 12.86
CA GLU A 140 -12.39 10.62 13.54
C GLU A 140 -12.87 9.54 12.57
N GLN A 141 -13.39 9.95 11.40
CA GLN A 141 -13.84 9.00 10.38
C GLN A 141 -12.69 8.18 9.80
N TYR A 142 -11.52 8.79 9.59
CA TYR A 142 -10.33 8.03 9.19
C TYR A 142 -9.90 7.02 10.25
N ALA A 143 -9.91 7.44 11.52
CA ALA A 143 -9.56 6.55 12.63
C ALA A 143 -10.51 5.34 12.74
N GLU A 144 -11.81 5.56 12.60
CA GLU A 144 -12.82 4.49 12.59
C GLU A 144 -12.59 3.51 11.44
N MET A 145 -12.29 4.04 10.25
CA MET A 145 -12.02 3.24 9.06
C MET A 145 -10.76 2.38 9.24
N ILE A 146 -9.71 2.94 9.81
CA ILE A 146 -8.46 2.25 10.11
C ILE A 146 -8.69 1.11 11.13
N GLU A 147 -9.41 1.37 12.20
CA GLU A 147 -9.74 0.34 13.21
C GLU A 147 -10.55 -0.81 12.59
N LYS A 148 -11.47 -0.50 11.69
CA LYS A 148 -12.26 -1.49 10.98
C LYS A 148 -11.42 -2.38 10.07
N ILE A 149 -10.45 -1.79 9.37
CA ILE A 149 -9.49 -2.54 8.55
C ILE A 149 -8.62 -3.43 9.43
N LYS A 150 -8.04 -2.88 10.49
CA LYS A 150 -7.18 -3.63 11.42
C LYS A 150 -7.89 -4.81 12.06
N ALA A 151 -9.15 -4.66 12.43
CA ALA A 151 -9.94 -5.72 13.03
C ALA A 151 -10.14 -6.93 12.10
N ASN A 152 -9.92 -6.77 10.80
CA ASN A 152 -10.10 -7.80 9.78
C ASN A 152 -8.78 -8.27 9.15
N LEU A 153 -7.65 -7.81 9.65
CA LEU A 153 -6.32 -8.30 9.22
C LEU A 153 -5.92 -9.65 9.93
#